data_ea9585ef6f1cf141038f384eca6fb8ec
#
_entry.id   ea9585ef6f1cf141038f384eca6fb8ec
#
_cell.length_a   1.000
_cell.length_b   1.000
_cell.length_c   1.000
_cell.angle_alpha   90.00
_cell.angle_beta   90.00
_cell.angle_gamma   90.00
#
_symmetry.space_group_name_H-M   'P 1'
#
loop_
_entity.id
_entity.type
_entity.pdbx_description
1 polymer ?
#
loop_
_entity_poly.entity_id
_entity_poly.type
_entity_poly.pdbx_seq_one_letter_code
_entity_poly.pdbx_strand_id
1 'polypeptide(L)'
;MKLNLRPAEECTFDAVSLGEVMLRLDPGEGRIRTARSFRAWEGGGEYNVIRGLHKCFGMKTAVITSFADNEVGLLMKDFIEQGGVDTSLICWKKTDGIGRLCRNGLNFTERGFGIRGAKGCSDRANTAISQATPEDFDFDYIFKNKSDGGLGVRWL
;
A
#
# COMPACT_ATOMS: atom_id res chain seq x y z
N MET A 1 24.99 -9.49 -14.53
CA MET A 1 24.29 -10.28 -13.51
C MET A 1 23.04 -10.87 -14.17
N LYS A 2 22.90 -12.20 -14.31
CA LYS A 2 21.63 -12.78 -14.77
C LYS A 2 20.68 -12.86 -13.60
N LEU A 3 19.54 -12.18 -13.67
CA LEU A 3 18.45 -12.37 -12.72
C LEU A 3 17.85 -13.76 -12.94
N ASN A 4 17.81 -14.57 -11.90
CA ASN A 4 17.17 -15.88 -11.94
C ASN A 4 15.68 -15.68 -11.61
N LEU A 5 14.88 -15.36 -12.62
CA LEU A 5 13.44 -15.13 -12.46
C LEU A 5 12.70 -16.47 -12.61
N ARG A 6 11.70 -16.67 -11.75
CA ARG A 6 10.80 -17.82 -11.89
C ARG A 6 9.99 -17.72 -13.19
N PRO A 7 9.63 -18.84 -13.83
CA PRO A 7 8.71 -18.85 -14.96
C PRO A 7 7.37 -18.20 -14.60
N ALA A 8 6.78 -17.43 -15.51
CA ALA A 8 5.53 -16.70 -15.25
C ALA A 8 4.35 -17.65 -14.96
N GLU A 9 4.34 -18.82 -15.59
CA GLU A 9 3.33 -19.88 -15.41
C GLU A 9 3.33 -20.49 -14.00
N GLU A 10 4.46 -20.43 -13.31
CA GLU A 10 4.62 -20.91 -11.94
C GLU A 10 4.27 -19.85 -10.89
N CYS A 11 3.86 -18.65 -11.32
CA CYS A 11 3.63 -17.51 -10.45
C CYS A 11 2.19 -17.00 -10.57
N THR A 12 1.59 -16.62 -9.44
CA THR A 12 0.32 -15.89 -9.40
C THR A 12 0.58 -14.40 -9.65
N PHE A 13 1.66 -13.88 -9.08
CA PHE A 13 2.07 -12.49 -9.22
C PHE A 13 3.43 -12.37 -9.89
N ASP A 14 3.55 -11.37 -10.78
CA ASP A 14 4.83 -11.00 -11.35
C ASP A 14 5.68 -10.24 -10.32
N ALA A 15 5.07 -9.41 -9.49
CA ALA A 15 5.74 -8.69 -8.42
C ALA A 15 4.82 -8.44 -7.23
N VAL A 16 5.39 -8.42 -6.04
CA VAL A 16 4.75 -7.95 -4.82
C VAL A 16 5.60 -6.88 -4.15
N SER A 17 4.97 -6.03 -3.33
CA SER A 17 5.72 -5.12 -2.46
C SER A 17 5.24 -5.23 -1.03
N LEU A 18 6.16 -5.09 -0.09
CA LEU A 18 5.88 -4.99 1.34
C LEU A 18 6.13 -3.56 1.78
N GLY A 19 5.11 -2.90 2.30
CA GLY A 19 5.28 -1.53 2.78
C GLY A 19 3.99 -0.89 3.27
N GLU A 20 4.10 0.35 3.73
CA GLU A 20 2.95 1.12 4.17
C GLU A 20 2.25 1.80 3.01
N VAL A 21 0.95 1.60 2.94
CA VAL A 21 0.07 2.43 2.10
C VAL A 21 -0.70 3.37 3.03
N MET A 22 -0.65 4.66 2.73
CA MET A 22 -1.28 5.71 3.53
C MET A 22 -2.44 6.34 2.78
N LEU A 23 -3.43 6.83 3.51
CA LEU A 23 -4.41 7.74 2.96
C LEU A 23 -3.76 9.12 2.80
N ARG A 24 -3.54 9.52 1.56
CA ARG A 24 -3.00 10.83 1.23
C ARG A 24 -4.12 11.84 1.06
N LEU A 25 -4.00 12.96 1.76
CA LEU A 25 -4.95 14.06 1.75
C LEU A 25 -4.33 15.29 1.09
N ASP A 26 -4.87 15.68 -0.05
CA ASP A 26 -4.39 16.77 -0.90
C ASP A 26 -5.39 17.94 -0.87
N PRO A 27 -5.00 19.14 -0.37
CA PRO A 27 -5.86 20.32 -0.33
C PRO A 27 -6.04 20.99 -1.70
N GLY A 28 -5.54 20.39 -2.77
CA GLY A 28 -5.53 21.00 -4.10
C GLY A 28 -4.52 22.15 -4.20
N GLU A 29 -4.97 23.30 -4.64
CA GLU A 29 -4.12 24.49 -4.76
C GLU A 29 -3.95 25.26 -3.43
N GLY A 30 -4.77 24.90 -2.43
CA GLY A 30 -4.76 25.49 -1.11
C GLY A 30 -3.57 25.04 -0.23
N ARG A 31 -3.64 25.40 1.03
CA ARG A 31 -2.69 24.98 2.06
C ARG A 31 -3.37 24.06 3.07
N ILE A 32 -2.66 23.09 3.60
CA ILE A 32 -3.17 22.18 4.64
C ILE A 32 -3.85 22.97 5.77
N ARG A 33 -3.17 23.99 6.31
CA ARG A 33 -3.65 24.76 7.48
C ARG A 33 -4.91 25.59 7.24
N THR A 34 -5.32 25.80 6.01
CA THR A 34 -6.50 26.60 5.65
C THR A 34 -7.55 25.79 4.87
N ALA A 35 -7.26 24.53 4.58
CA ALA A 35 -8.16 23.68 3.83
C ALA A 35 -9.39 23.30 4.65
N ARG A 36 -10.54 23.28 4.00
CA ARG A 36 -11.81 22.78 4.53
C ARG A 36 -12.26 21.51 3.81
N SER A 37 -11.53 21.13 2.77
CA SER A 37 -11.75 19.89 2.00
C SER A 37 -10.42 19.36 1.50
N PHE A 38 -10.35 18.06 1.30
CA PHE A 38 -9.19 17.36 0.77
C PHE A 38 -9.64 16.35 -0.26
N ARG A 39 -8.86 16.18 -1.30
CA ARG A 39 -8.96 15.01 -2.19
C ARG A 39 -8.20 13.87 -1.53
N ALA A 40 -8.83 12.71 -1.46
CA ALA A 40 -8.22 11.52 -0.91
C ALA A 40 -7.61 10.67 -2.02
N TRP A 41 -6.41 10.14 -1.76
CA TRP A 41 -5.67 9.24 -2.63
C TRP A 41 -4.96 8.19 -1.78
N GLU A 42 -4.68 7.05 -2.35
CA GLU A 42 -3.76 6.09 -1.76
C GLU A 42 -2.31 6.42 -2.16
N GLY A 43 -1.35 6.04 -1.33
CA GLY A 43 0.07 6.24 -1.65
C GLY A 43 1.01 5.63 -0.65
N GLY A 44 2.12 5.14 -1.17
CA GLY A 44 3.25 4.57 -0.44
C GLY A 44 4.37 4.34 -1.43
N GLY A 45 5.63 4.42 -1.01
CA GLY A 45 6.78 4.29 -1.91
C GLY A 45 6.73 2.98 -2.70
N GLU A 46 6.65 1.88 -1.98
CA GLU A 46 6.64 0.52 -2.50
C GLU A 46 5.36 0.25 -3.31
N TYR A 47 4.21 0.69 -2.81
CA TYR A 47 2.93 0.58 -3.51
C TYR A 47 2.96 1.34 -4.85
N ASN A 48 3.51 2.55 -4.89
CA ASN A 48 3.57 3.33 -6.13
C ASN A 48 4.35 2.60 -7.22
N VAL A 49 5.40 1.85 -6.86
CA VAL A 49 6.18 1.04 -7.80
C VAL A 49 5.32 -0.07 -8.41
N ILE A 50 4.68 -0.91 -7.58
CA ILE A 50 3.88 -2.03 -8.10
C ILE A 50 2.64 -1.56 -8.85
N ARG A 51 2.02 -0.46 -8.43
CA ARG A 51 0.94 0.18 -9.20
C ARG A 51 1.44 0.64 -10.57
N GLY A 52 2.64 1.24 -10.61
CA GLY A 52 3.29 1.63 -11.87
C GLY A 52 3.59 0.42 -12.76
N LEU A 53 4.10 -0.67 -12.21
CA LEU A 53 4.34 -1.92 -12.93
C LEU A 53 3.05 -2.48 -13.52
N HIS A 54 1.96 -2.46 -12.77
CA HIS A 54 0.66 -2.86 -13.29
C HIS A 54 0.18 -1.93 -14.42
N LYS A 55 0.11 -0.63 -14.17
CA LYS A 55 -0.48 0.35 -15.10
C LYS A 55 0.33 0.53 -16.39
N CYS A 56 1.65 0.47 -16.31
CA CYS A 56 2.52 0.73 -17.46
C CYS A 56 2.90 -0.54 -18.25
N PHE A 57 2.96 -1.68 -17.57
CA PHE A 57 3.49 -2.92 -18.13
C PHE A 57 2.51 -4.10 -18.08
N GLY A 58 1.31 -3.91 -17.52
CA GLY A 58 0.29 -4.96 -17.41
C GLY A 58 0.67 -6.11 -16.47
N MET A 59 1.62 -5.91 -15.58
CA MET A 59 2.07 -6.93 -14.64
C MET A 59 0.98 -7.25 -13.61
N LYS A 60 0.92 -8.50 -13.18
CA LYS A 60 0.10 -8.95 -12.05
C LYS A 60 0.83 -8.62 -10.77
N THR A 61 0.29 -7.68 -10.00
CA THR A 61 0.94 -7.17 -8.80
C THR A 61 0.04 -7.27 -7.57
N ALA A 62 0.64 -7.46 -6.39
CA ALA A 62 -0.05 -7.44 -5.11
C ALA A 62 0.73 -6.64 -4.07
N VAL A 63 0.02 -6.07 -3.10
CA VAL A 63 0.62 -5.38 -1.96
C VAL A 63 0.51 -6.22 -0.70
N ILE A 64 1.63 -6.37 0.02
CA ILE A 64 1.70 -6.91 1.36
C ILE A 64 1.73 -5.72 2.31
N THR A 65 0.67 -5.55 3.09
CA THR A 65 0.55 -4.44 4.04
C THR A 65 -0.41 -4.80 5.17
N SER A 66 -0.55 -3.92 6.15
CA SER A 66 -1.52 -4.11 7.22
C SER A 66 -2.37 -2.86 7.39
N PHE A 67 -3.68 -3.07 7.50
CA PHE A 67 -4.66 -2.00 7.74
C PHE A 67 -5.45 -2.23 9.03
N ALA A 68 -5.83 -1.13 9.67
CA ALA A 68 -6.86 -1.16 10.71
C ALA A 68 -8.22 -1.46 10.05
N ASP A 69 -8.95 -2.40 10.64
CA ASP A 69 -10.26 -2.88 10.15
C ASP A 69 -11.33 -1.83 10.46
N ASN A 70 -11.44 -0.84 9.58
CA ASN A 70 -12.42 0.24 9.64
C ASN A 70 -12.67 0.84 8.25
N GLU A 71 -13.62 1.77 8.15
CA GLU A 71 -14.01 2.41 6.88
C GLU A 71 -12.83 3.09 6.14
N VAL A 72 -11.83 3.61 6.86
CA VAL A 72 -10.65 4.21 6.23
C VAL A 72 -9.77 3.13 5.58
N GLY A 73 -9.60 1.99 6.25
CA GLY A 73 -8.89 0.83 5.67
C GLY A 73 -9.60 0.29 4.42
N LEU A 74 -10.93 0.18 4.46
CA LEU A 74 -11.73 -0.25 3.32
C LEU A 74 -11.63 0.74 2.15
N LEU A 75 -11.71 2.04 2.42
CA LEU A 75 -11.51 3.08 1.41
C LEU A 75 -10.13 2.96 0.71
N MET A 76 -9.09 2.73 1.50
CA MET A 76 -7.74 2.55 0.94
C MET A 76 -7.64 1.27 0.11
N LYS A 77 -8.24 0.18 0.57
CA LYS A 77 -8.34 -1.07 -0.20
C LYS A 77 -9.01 -0.82 -1.56
N ASP A 78 -10.16 -0.15 -1.58
CA ASP A 78 -10.88 0.16 -2.81
C ASP A 78 -10.03 0.99 -3.78
N PHE A 79 -9.28 1.98 -3.29
CA PHE A 79 -8.36 2.75 -4.13
C PHE A 79 -7.23 1.90 -4.71
N ILE A 80 -6.66 0.99 -3.92
CA ILE A 80 -5.64 0.05 -4.38
C ILE A 80 -6.18 -0.83 -5.51
N GLU A 81 -7.39 -1.38 -5.34
CA GLU A 81 -8.06 -2.21 -6.35
C GLU A 81 -8.39 -1.41 -7.64
N GLN A 82 -8.82 -0.16 -7.52
CA GLN A 82 -8.97 0.74 -8.66
C GLN A 82 -7.62 1.00 -9.36
N GLY A 83 -6.53 0.95 -8.61
CA GLY A 83 -5.16 0.97 -9.11
C GLY A 83 -4.76 -0.29 -9.88
N GLY A 84 -5.54 -1.39 -9.77
CA GLY A 84 -5.29 -2.68 -10.41
C GLY A 84 -4.28 -3.55 -9.66
N VAL A 85 -3.99 -3.22 -8.41
CA VAL A 85 -3.11 -4.01 -7.53
C VAL A 85 -3.96 -4.92 -6.66
N ASP A 86 -3.57 -6.19 -6.56
CA ASP A 86 -4.26 -7.19 -5.75
C ASP A 86 -4.11 -6.89 -4.25
N THR A 87 -5.20 -7.06 -3.50
CA THR A 87 -5.32 -6.74 -2.09
C THR A 87 -5.46 -7.98 -1.19
N SER A 88 -5.36 -9.17 -1.74
CA SER A 88 -5.55 -10.43 -1.01
C SER A 88 -4.52 -10.67 0.11
N LEU A 89 -3.40 -9.96 0.05
CA LEU A 89 -2.29 -10.09 1.00
C LEU A 89 -2.31 -8.99 2.09
N ILE A 90 -3.44 -8.30 2.25
CA ILE A 90 -3.61 -7.31 3.32
C ILE A 90 -3.93 -8.01 4.64
N CYS A 91 -3.11 -7.77 5.67
CA CYS A 91 -3.39 -8.19 7.03
C CYS A 91 -4.28 -7.14 7.73
N TRP A 92 -5.45 -7.58 8.20
CA TRP A 92 -6.40 -6.72 8.89
C TRP A 92 -6.22 -6.79 10.40
N LYS A 93 -5.98 -5.65 11.04
CA LYS A 93 -5.83 -5.52 12.49
C LYS A 93 -7.09 -4.94 13.10
N LYS A 94 -7.57 -5.58 14.19
CA LYS A 94 -8.71 -5.04 14.94
C LYS A 94 -8.42 -3.66 15.49
N THR A 95 -9.40 -2.77 15.39
CA THR A 95 -9.35 -1.42 15.93
C THR A 95 -10.27 -1.26 17.13
N ASP A 96 -9.94 -0.30 17.99
CA ASP A 96 -10.81 0.14 19.11
C ASP A 96 -11.76 1.27 18.69
N GLY A 97 -11.82 1.61 17.41
CA GLY A 97 -12.66 2.69 16.86
C GLY A 97 -12.09 4.10 17.05
N ILE A 98 -11.06 4.29 17.85
CA ILE A 98 -10.47 5.60 18.17
C ILE A 98 -8.95 5.66 17.93
N GLY A 99 -8.36 4.57 17.43
CA GLY A 99 -6.97 4.51 16.99
C GLY A 99 -5.92 4.35 18.11
N ARG A 100 -6.30 3.97 19.32
CA ARG A 100 -5.34 3.66 20.38
C ARG A 100 -4.62 2.34 20.14
N LEU A 101 -5.37 1.31 19.70
CA LEU A 101 -4.78 0.01 19.39
C LEU A 101 -4.02 0.05 18.09
N CYS A 102 -4.67 0.46 17.03
CA CYS A 102 -4.05 0.71 15.73
C CYS A 102 -4.90 1.62 14.88
N ARG A 103 -4.31 2.20 13.83
CA ARG A 103 -4.99 3.06 12.86
C ARG A 103 -4.34 2.95 11.49
N ASN A 104 -4.96 3.53 10.49
CA ASN A 104 -4.38 3.69 9.17
C ASN A 104 -3.55 4.98 9.10
N GLY A 105 -2.42 4.94 8.39
CA GLY A 105 -1.54 6.08 8.24
C GLY A 105 -2.14 7.18 7.38
N LEU A 106 -1.91 8.43 7.77
CA LEU A 106 -2.32 9.61 7.02
C LEU A 106 -1.12 10.40 6.54
N ASN A 107 -1.23 11.00 5.37
CA ASN A 107 -0.23 11.90 4.84
C ASN A 107 -0.90 13.09 4.16
N PHE A 108 -0.78 14.27 4.75
CA PHE A 108 -1.23 15.51 4.15
C PHE A 108 -0.12 16.07 3.25
N THR A 109 -0.45 16.43 2.01
CA THR A 109 0.55 16.89 1.05
C THR A 109 0.10 18.15 0.33
N GLU A 110 0.78 19.27 0.58
CA GLU A 110 0.64 20.50 -0.22
C GLU A 110 1.51 20.41 -1.47
N ARG A 111 0.97 20.81 -2.59
CA ARG A 111 1.75 20.96 -3.82
C ARG A 111 2.66 22.18 -3.77
N GLY A 112 3.81 22.08 -4.41
CA GLY A 112 4.67 23.23 -4.68
C GLY A 112 4.13 24.07 -5.84
N PHE A 113 4.27 25.40 -5.74
CA PHE A 113 3.92 26.33 -6.82
C PHE A 113 4.98 27.43 -6.92
N GLY A 114 5.66 27.50 -8.04
CA GLY A 114 6.74 28.49 -8.24
C GLY A 114 7.82 28.40 -7.16
N ILE A 115 8.06 29.49 -6.46
CA ILE A 115 9.02 29.54 -5.36
C ILE A 115 8.54 28.86 -4.06
N ARG A 116 7.27 28.51 -3.98
CA ARG A 116 6.71 27.77 -2.84
C ARG A 116 6.99 26.29 -2.98
N GLY A 117 7.87 25.73 -2.15
CA GLY A 117 8.11 24.30 -2.08
C GLY A 117 6.86 23.49 -1.69
N ALA A 118 6.83 22.21 -2.07
CA ALA A 118 5.85 21.26 -1.55
C ALA A 118 6.03 21.08 -0.03
N LYS A 119 4.95 20.79 0.68
CA LYS A 119 4.98 20.53 2.12
C LYS A 119 4.20 19.27 2.45
N GLY A 120 4.83 18.36 3.20
CA GLY A 120 4.20 17.16 3.74
C GLY A 120 3.99 17.25 5.24
N CYS A 121 2.93 16.62 5.72
CA CYS A 121 2.68 16.38 7.13
C CYS A 121 2.16 14.96 7.28
N SER A 122 3.00 14.06 7.82
CA SER A 122 2.66 12.66 8.02
C SER A 122 2.17 12.42 9.43
N ASP A 123 1.12 11.64 9.55
CA ASP A 123 0.54 11.17 10.81
C ASP A 123 0.52 9.64 10.80
N ARG A 124 1.65 9.03 11.18
CA ARG A 124 1.97 7.61 11.00
C ARG A 124 2.27 6.86 12.31
N ALA A 125 2.10 7.49 13.44
CA ALA A 125 2.30 6.79 14.71
C ALA A 125 1.21 5.74 14.92
N ASN A 126 1.58 4.61 15.50
CA ASN A 126 0.67 3.55 15.88
C ASN A 126 -0.19 2.97 14.72
N THR A 127 0.35 2.97 13.50
CA THR A 127 -0.35 2.39 12.37
C THR A 127 -0.34 0.86 12.41
N ALA A 128 -1.32 0.22 11.78
CA ALA A 128 -1.42 -1.24 11.72
C ALA A 128 -0.13 -1.87 11.18
N ILE A 129 0.43 -1.31 10.11
CA ILE A 129 1.67 -1.81 9.52
C ILE A 129 2.90 -1.55 10.41
N SER A 130 2.93 -0.45 11.17
CA SER A 130 4.06 -0.18 12.08
C SER A 130 4.13 -1.15 13.27
N GLN A 131 3.06 -1.89 13.51
CA GLN A 131 2.93 -2.91 14.56
C GLN A 131 2.93 -4.32 13.98
N ALA A 132 3.04 -4.46 12.67
CA ALA A 132 3.07 -5.77 12.03
C ALA A 132 4.40 -6.47 12.30
N THR A 133 4.31 -7.77 12.50
CA THR A 133 5.45 -8.67 12.66
C THR A 133 5.49 -9.67 11.51
N PRO A 134 6.61 -10.37 11.27
CA PRO A 134 6.67 -11.38 10.22
C PRO A 134 5.57 -12.45 10.33
N GLU A 135 5.13 -12.77 11.56
CA GLU A 135 4.10 -13.77 11.84
C GLU A 135 2.69 -13.33 11.40
N ASP A 136 2.49 -12.05 11.12
CA ASP A 136 1.23 -11.52 10.60
C ASP A 136 1.02 -11.85 9.11
N PHE A 137 2.06 -12.33 8.43
CA PHE A 137 2.06 -12.63 7.00
C PHE A 137 2.53 -14.05 6.74
N ASP A 138 1.79 -14.79 5.94
CA ASP A 138 2.18 -16.13 5.52
C ASP A 138 3.18 -16.05 4.35
N PHE A 139 4.42 -15.70 4.67
CA PHE A 139 5.48 -15.59 3.67
C PHE A 139 5.80 -16.93 3.01
N ASP A 140 5.66 -18.03 3.71
CA ASP A 140 5.87 -19.36 3.13
C ASP A 140 4.84 -19.62 2.02
N TYR A 141 3.58 -19.31 2.25
CA TYR A 141 2.54 -19.41 1.23
C TYR A 141 2.77 -18.43 0.06
N ILE A 142 3.14 -17.18 0.36
CA ILE A 142 3.37 -16.14 -0.65
C ILE A 142 4.51 -16.52 -1.59
N PHE A 143 5.63 -17.03 -1.05
CA PHE A 143 6.84 -17.28 -1.82
C PHE A 143 7.03 -18.72 -2.27
N LYS A 144 6.23 -19.63 -1.77
CA LYS A 144 6.22 -21.02 -2.22
C LYS A 144 5.76 -21.10 -3.69
N ASN A 145 6.28 -22.07 -4.44
CA ASN A 145 5.88 -22.26 -5.83
C ASN A 145 4.38 -22.60 -5.92
N LYS A 146 3.76 -22.14 -7.00
CA LYS A 146 2.34 -22.40 -7.26
C LYS A 146 2.06 -23.90 -7.39
N SER A 147 2.97 -24.67 -7.98
CA SER A 147 2.91 -26.13 -8.07
C SER A 147 2.83 -26.84 -6.72
N ASP A 148 3.38 -26.20 -5.68
CA ASP A 148 3.45 -26.74 -4.32
C ASP A 148 2.36 -26.16 -3.40
N GLY A 149 1.34 -25.54 -3.99
CA GLY A 149 0.19 -24.97 -3.29
C GLY A 149 0.42 -23.56 -2.71
N GLY A 150 1.50 -22.86 -3.09
CA GLY A 150 1.73 -21.46 -2.77
C GLY A 150 1.23 -20.51 -3.86
N LEU A 151 1.46 -19.22 -3.69
CA LEU A 151 1.08 -18.21 -4.70
C LEU A 151 2.11 -18.10 -5.83
N GLY A 152 3.38 -18.30 -5.52
CA GLY A 152 4.47 -18.02 -6.44
C GLY A 152 4.58 -16.53 -6.77
N VAL A 153 5.75 -15.97 -6.53
CA VAL A 153 6.08 -14.59 -6.91
C VAL A 153 7.31 -14.64 -7.80
N ARG A 154 7.25 -13.95 -8.93
CA ARG A 154 8.31 -13.96 -9.91
C ARG A 154 9.51 -13.15 -9.45
N TRP A 155 9.26 -12.00 -8.82
CA TRP A 155 10.28 -11.14 -8.21
C TRP A 155 9.66 -10.15 -7.20
N LEU A 156 10.52 -9.64 -6.27
CA LEU A 156 10.18 -8.74 -5.18
C LEU A 156 10.57 -7.30 -5.47
#